data_7d811fc0b135ed8609c765d0c03ebf48
#
_entry.id   7d811fc0b135ed8609c765d0c03ebf48
#
_cell.length_a   1.000
_cell.length_b   1.000
_cell.length_c   1.000
_cell.angle_alpha   90.00
_cell.angle_beta   90.00
_cell.angle_gamma   90.00
#
_symmetry.space_group_name_H-M   'P 1'
#
loop_
_entity.id
_entity.type
_entity.pdbx_description
1 polymer ?
#
loop_
_entity_poly.entity_id
_entity_poly.type
_entity_poly.pdbx_seq_one_letter_code
_entity_poly.pdbx_strand_id
1 'polypeptide(L)'
;MKNISIYLLALVSSLACFNEVTAQQVPVRSNYLMTSFQDNVASAGNKPCLDMRMGFRNQWIGFEGAPSNSFASLSGRIFETNQSVHGVGGRIEIDEAGPWGTTSFSLAYAYKLKMTNGGWLSSGLSVGFVQHRLRISSLDFPDVQAAYDPAVSASKQLMFPTIDAGLWYEGEHSFIGISMINATASELSEMTLSTRTSRHIVATAGTSIDLERSFRFRPSAQMRMVSGLPISLDVTALVSYDNQISIGVGYRSQTALIAHLQLALMDYITVGYAYDFGISDIRLAAASSHEVTIALSACDKRSKRAQHCSAYD
;
A
#
# COMPACT_ATOMS: atom_id res chain seq x y z
N MET A 1 -10.18 -29.54 -34.83
CA MET A 1 -9.52 -29.34 -33.54
C MET A 1 -8.06 -28.86 -33.60
N LYS A 2 -7.30 -29.10 -34.68
CA LYS A 2 -5.90 -28.63 -34.82
C LYS A 2 -5.72 -27.10 -34.96
N ASN A 3 -6.71 -26.38 -35.47
CA ASN A 3 -6.57 -24.92 -35.74
C ASN A 3 -6.84 -24.04 -34.49
N ILE A 4 -7.59 -24.52 -33.50
CA ILE A 4 -7.91 -23.78 -32.27
C ILE A 4 -6.63 -23.63 -31.40
N SER A 5 -5.79 -24.67 -31.35
CA SER A 5 -4.54 -24.63 -30.59
C SER A 5 -3.53 -23.60 -31.14
N ILE A 6 -3.51 -23.37 -32.47
CA ILE A 6 -2.61 -22.39 -33.09
C ILE A 6 -3.09 -20.97 -32.78
N TYR A 7 -4.39 -20.70 -32.76
CA TYR A 7 -4.93 -19.39 -32.39
C TYR A 7 -4.77 -19.07 -30.92
N LEU A 8 -4.89 -20.09 -30.05
CA LEU A 8 -4.59 -19.94 -28.60
C LEU A 8 -3.10 -19.64 -28.37
N LEU A 9 -2.21 -20.33 -29.09
CA LEU A 9 -0.76 -20.08 -28.99
C LEU A 9 -0.38 -18.69 -29.51
N ALA A 10 -0.98 -18.25 -30.62
CA ALA A 10 -0.78 -16.92 -31.17
C ALA A 10 -1.34 -15.81 -30.26
N LEU A 11 -2.46 -16.04 -29.57
CA LEU A 11 -3.03 -15.12 -28.60
C LEU A 11 -2.16 -15.02 -27.34
N VAL A 12 -1.58 -16.12 -26.87
CA VAL A 12 -0.66 -16.14 -25.72
C VAL A 12 0.67 -15.48 -26.09
N SER A 13 1.19 -15.65 -27.29
CA SER A 13 2.45 -14.99 -27.72
C SER A 13 2.27 -13.50 -28.03
N SER A 14 1.10 -13.02 -28.41
CA SER A 14 0.85 -11.59 -28.60
C SER A 14 0.69 -10.82 -27.27
N LEU A 15 0.41 -11.49 -26.17
CA LEU A 15 0.38 -10.91 -24.82
C LEU A 15 1.78 -10.74 -24.18
N ALA A 16 2.84 -11.31 -24.80
CA ALA A 16 4.19 -11.33 -24.24
C ALA A 16 5.11 -10.17 -24.71
N CYS A 17 4.65 -9.24 -25.56
CA CYS A 17 5.50 -8.24 -26.22
C CYS A 17 5.17 -6.79 -25.86
N PHE A 18 4.96 -6.44 -24.59
CA PHE A 18 4.95 -5.03 -24.18
C PHE A 18 5.88 -4.84 -22.99
N ASN A 19 7.16 -4.61 -23.26
CA ASN A 19 8.12 -4.12 -22.29
C ASN A 19 8.38 -2.64 -22.55
N GLU A 20 7.50 -1.76 -22.12
CA GLU A 20 7.85 -0.38 -21.86
C GLU A 20 8.16 -0.25 -20.37
N VAL A 21 9.43 -0.05 -20.04
CA VAL A 21 9.88 0.18 -18.66
C VAL A 21 9.58 1.62 -18.30
N THR A 22 8.41 1.88 -17.73
CA THR A 22 8.10 3.16 -17.11
C THR A 22 8.23 3.01 -15.60
N ALA A 23 9.27 3.64 -15.03
CA ALA A 23 9.63 3.49 -13.62
C ALA A 23 9.01 4.60 -12.76
N GLN A 24 7.75 4.47 -12.36
CA GLN A 24 7.20 5.20 -11.21
C GLN A 24 6.17 4.32 -10.51
N GLN A 25 6.52 3.71 -9.40
CA GLN A 25 5.60 2.92 -8.57
C GLN A 25 5.30 3.67 -7.28
N VAL A 26 4.02 3.71 -6.88
CA VAL A 26 3.65 3.98 -5.49
C VAL A 26 4.29 2.88 -4.64
N PRO A 27 4.86 3.21 -3.49
CA PRO A 27 5.53 2.25 -2.63
C PRO A 27 4.65 1.02 -2.34
N VAL A 28 5.24 -0.15 -2.48
CA VAL A 28 4.57 -1.42 -2.23
C VAL A 28 4.84 -1.85 -0.80
N ARG A 29 3.79 -2.01 0.01
CA ARG A 29 3.89 -2.48 1.39
C ARG A 29 3.60 -3.97 1.49
N SER A 30 4.42 -4.68 2.26
CA SER A 30 4.22 -6.12 2.50
C SER A 30 3.18 -6.34 3.62
N ASN A 31 3.15 -5.46 4.63
CA ASN A 31 2.14 -5.47 5.69
C ASN A 31 0.83 -4.76 5.32
N TYR A 32 0.35 -4.90 4.05
CA TYR A 32 -0.82 -4.17 3.55
C TYR A 32 -2.10 -4.41 4.37
N LEU A 33 -2.24 -5.55 5.04
CA LEU A 33 -3.37 -5.80 5.94
C LEU A 33 -3.36 -4.83 7.14
N MET A 34 -2.19 -4.53 7.68
CA MET A 34 -2.06 -3.58 8.79
C MET A 34 -2.20 -2.12 8.33
N THR A 35 -2.06 -1.83 7.04
CA THR A 35 -1.96 -0.47 6.49
C THR A 35 -3.06 -0.14 5.46
N SER A 36 -4.23 -0.75 5.62
CA SER A 36 -5.35 -0.63 4.66
C SER A 36 -5.73 0.83 4.35
N PHE A 37 -5.66 1.74 5.32
CA PHE A 37 -5.98 3.16 5.12
C PHE A 37 -4.94 3.87 4.22
N GLN A 38 -3.70 3.40 4.17
CA GLN A 38 -2.70 3.93 3.24
C GLN A 38 -3.05 3.62 1.78
N ASP A 39 -3.65 2.45 1.54
CA ASP A 39 -3.98 1.98 0.20
C ASP A 39 -5.43 2.32 -0.21
N ASN A 40 -6.35 2.48 0.75
CA ASN A 40 -7.76 2.76 0.47
C ASN A 40 -8.38 3.72 1.49
N VAL A 41 -8.69 4.92 1.04
CA VAL A 41 -9.25 6.00 1.87
C VAL A 41 -10.62 5.70 2.44
N ALA A 42 -11.37 4.77 1.83
CA ALA A 42 -12.69 4.37 2.32
C ALA A 42 -12.60 3.53 3.62
N SER A 43 -11.41 3.07 4.01
CA SER A 43 -11.20 2.38 5.28
C SER A 43 -10.99 3.33 6.48
N ALA A 44 -11.01 4.65 6.28
CA ALA A 44 -10.96 5.62 7.37
C ALA A 44 -12.13 5.40 8.34
N GLY A 45 -11.83 5.33 9.64
CA GLY A 45 -12.84 5.09 10.68
C GLY A 45 -13.42 3.66 10.69
N ASN A 46 -12.77 2.69 10.04
CA ASN A 46 -13.16 1.28 10.17
C ASN A 46 -13.09 0.83 11.63
N LYS A 47 -12.04 1.20 12.34
CA LYS A 47 -11.99 0.97 13.79
C LYS A 47 -12.88 1.96 14.55
N PRO A 48 -13.53 1.50 15.64
CA PRO A 48 -14.40 2.36 16.45
C PRO A 48 -13.63 3.37 17.31
N CYS A 49 -12.34 3.40 17.20
CA CYS A 49 -11.42 4.22 17.99
C CYS A 49 -10.43 4.97 17.11
N LEU A 50 -9.66 5.83 17.74
CA LEU A 50 -8.51 6.46 17.07
C LEU A 50 -7.48 5.38 16.75
N ASP A 51 -7.13 5.27 15.48
CA ASP A 51 -6.21 4.28 14.94
C ASP A 51 -5.05 4.99 14.24
N MET A 52 -3.86 4.82 14.76
CA MET A 52 -2.62 5.35 14.20
C MET A 52 -1.77 4.21 13.66
N ARG A 53 -1.26 4.38 12.46
CA ARG A 53 -0.33 3.44 11.82
C ARG A 53 0.91 4.19 11.39
N MET A 54 2.05 3.59 11.62
CA MET A 54 3.32 4.08 11.11
C MET A 54 4.18 2.90 10.68
N GLY A 55 5.03 3.12 9.69
CA GLY A 55 5.91 2.07 9.24
C GLY A 55 7.10 2.61 8.47
N PHE A 56 8.06 1.73 8.35
CA PHE A 56 9.29 1.96 7.64
C PHE A 56 9.66 0.71 6.85
N ARG A 57 10.01 0.91 5.59
CA ARG A 57 10.42 -0.15 4.67
C ARG A 57 11.72 0.23 3.98
N ASN A 58 12.71 -0.65 4.07
CA ASN A 58 13.92 -0.62 3.27
C ASN A 58 13.87 -1.76 2.25
N GLN A 59 13.93 -1.39 0.98
CA GLN A 59 14.01 -2.37 -0.11
C GLN A 59 15.47 -2.60 -0.50
N TRP A 60 15.77 -3.80 -0.99
CA TRP A 60 17.05 -4.15 -1.62
C TRP A 60 18.28 -3.75 -0.78
N ILE A 61 18.32 -4.22 0.47
CA ILE A 61 19.41 -3.92 1.39
C ILE A 61 20.76 -4.33 0.80
N GLY A 62 21.74 -3.41 0.87
CA GLY A 62 23.09 -3.57 0.31
C GLY A 62 23.26 -2.92 -1.06
N PHE A 63 22.19 -2.41 -1.66
CA PHE A 63 22.26 -1.66 -2.92
C PHE A 63 22.32 -0.16 -2.63
N GLU A 64 23.30 0.54 -3.20
CA GLU A 64 23.44 2.00 -3.04
C GLU A 64 22.27 2.72 -3.72
N GLY A 65 21.65 3.68 -2.99
CA GLY A 65 20.45 4.36 -3.46
C GLY A 65 19.20 3.51 -3.43
N ALA A 66 19.22 2.40 -2.69
CA ALA A 66 18.06 1.51 -2.52
C ALA A 66 16.81 2.26 -2.02
N PRO A 67 15.60 1.88 -2.48
CA PRO A 67 14.38 2.54 -2.08
C PRO A 67 14.09 2.39 -0.60
N SER A 68 13.69 3.48 0.05
CA SER A 68 13.17 3.50 1.41
C SER A 68 11.84 4.23 1.45
N ASN A 69 10.90 3.70 2.22
CA ASN A 69 9.58 4.25 2.40
C ASN A 69 9.26 4.39 3.88
N SER A 70 8.76 5.55 4.26
CA SER A 70 8.26 5.83 5.61
C SER A 70 6.86 6.39 5.50
N PHE A 71 5.96 5.94 6.35
CA PHE A 71 4.59 6.45 6.38
C PHE A 71 4.07 6.58 7.79
N ALA A 72 3.10 7.47 7.94
CA ALA A 72 2.26 7.55 9.12
C ALA A 72 0.83 7.89 8.70
N SER A 73 -0.13 7.35 9.41
CA SER A 73 -1.54 7.67 9.24
C SER A 73 -2.27 7.69 10.57
N LEU A 74 -3.32 8.50 10.62
CA LEU A 74 -4.22 8.61 11.76
C LEU A 74 -5.63 8.65 11.23
N SER A 75 -6.52 7.79 11.73
CA SER A 75 -7.92 7.79 11.35
C SER A 75 -8.82 7.50 12.55
N GLY A 76 -10.07 7.93 12.46
CA GLY A 76 -11.04 7.71 13.53
C GLY A 76 -12.45 8.08 13.09
N ARG A 77 -13.42 7.77 13.94
CA ARG A 77 -14.82 8.11 13.73
C ARG A 77 -15.12 9.47 14.36
N ILE A 78 -15.76 10.36 13.62
CA ILE A 78 -16.22 11.65 14.13
C ILE A 78 -17.71 11.65 14.49
N PHE A 79 -18.49 10.82 13.81
CA PHE A 79 -19.90 10.67 14.04
C PHE A 79 -20.35 9.26 13.70
N GLU A 80 -21.22 8.69 14.53
CA GLU A 80 -21.71 7.32 14.37
C GLU A 80 -23.19 7.22 14.77
N THR A 81 -23.96 6.54 13.94
CA THR A 81 -25.33 6.12 14.20
C THR A 81 -25.45 4.60 14.08
N ASN A 82 -26.62 4.05 14.34
CA ASN A 82 -26.86 2.61 14.12
C ASN A 82 -26.80 2.20 12.62
N GLN A 83 -26.92 3.18 11.71
CA GLN A 83 -27.00 2.96 10.25
C GLN A 83 -25.80 3.52 9.48
N SER A 84 -25.07 4.47 10.05
CA SER A 84 -23.99 5.16 9.35
C SER A 84 -22.85 5.53 10.28
N VAL A 85 -21.63 5.58 9.70
CA VAL A 85 -20.41 6.03 10.36
C VAL A 85 -19.73 7.05 9.46
N HIS A 86 -19.25 8.15 10.05
CA HIS A 86 -18.43 9.15 9.40
C HIS A 86 -17.00 9.02 9.91
N GLY A 87 -16.09 8.57 9.02
CA GLY A 87 -14.68 8.44 9.27
C GLY A 87 -13.89 9.61 8.70
N VAL A 88 -12.87 10.03 9.42
CA VAL A 88 -11.90 11.00 8.94
C VAL A 88 -10.50 10.47 9.18
N GLY A 89 -9.53 10.93 8.41
CA GLY A 89 -8.14 10.58 8.64
C GLY A 89 -7.19 11.46 7.86
N GLY A 90 -5.93 11.38 8.26
CA GLY A 90 -4.81 12.00 7.58
C GLY A 90 -3.70 10.98 7.40
N ARG A 91 -2.96 11.10 6.32
CA ARG A 91 -1.79 10.25 6.04
C ARG A 91 -0.68 11.07 5.43
N ILE A 92 0.53 10.68 5.77
CA ILE A 92 1.78 11.20 5.20
C ILE A 92 2.63 10.01 4.77
N GLU A 93 3.32 10.16 3.66
CA GLU A 93 4.23 9.16 3.14
C GLU A 93 5.44 9.84 2.53
N ILE A 94 6.62 9.30 2.81
CA ILE A 94 7.90 9.75 2.30
C ILE A 94 8.56 8.56 1.63
N ASP A 95 8.87 8.69 0.37
CA ASP A 95 9.52 7.68 -0.44
C ASP A 95 10.79 8.25 -1.05
N GLU A 96 11.89 7.54 -0.92
CA GLU A 96 13.19 7.93 -1.45
C GLU A 96 13.81 6.78 -2.24
N ALA A 97 14.27 7.05 -3.46
CA ALA A 97 14.93 6.08 -4.33
C ALA A 97 16.07 6.78 -5.08
N GLY A 98 17.31 6.57 -4.63
CA GLY A 98 18.47 7.30 -5.14
C GLY A 98 18.30 8.82 -5.02
N PRO A 99 18.40 9.56 -6.13
CA PRO A 99 18.25 11.03 -6.12
C PRO A 99 16.77 11.48 -6.06
N TRP A 100 15.82 10.56 -6.28
CA TRP A 100 14.39 10.86 -6.28
C TRP A 100 13.80 10.77 -4.88
N GLY A 101 13.02 11.78 -4.50
CA GLY A 101 12.21 11.78 -3.31
C GLY A 101 10.77 12.17 -3.63
N THR A 102 9.83 11.48 -3.00
CA THR A 102 8.40 11.82 -3.08
C THR A 102 7.88 11.97 -1.65
N THR A 103 7.21 13.07 -1.38
CA THR A 103 6.50 13.27 -0.11
C THR A 103 5.04 13.53 -0.43
N SER A 104 4.15 12.76 0.16
CA SER A 104 2.71 12.94 0.01
C SER A 104 2.05 13.22 1.35
N PHE A 105 1.04 14.06 1.34
CA PHE A 105 0.15 14.32 2.46
C PHE A 105 -1.27 14.39 1.96
N SER A 106 -2.20 13.74 2.64
CA SER A 106 -3.61 13.83 2.31
C SER A 106 -4.52 13.74 3.54
N LEU A 107 -5.66 14.40 3.43
CA LEU A 107 -6.79 14.32 4.36
C LEU A 107 -7.93 13.57 3.69
N ALA A 108 -8.55 12.65 4.41
CA ALA A 108 -9.58 11.78 3.91
C ALA A 108 -10.87 11.90 4.73
N TYR A 109 -11.97 11.72 4.04
CA TYR A 109 -13.28 11.52 4.61
C TYR A 109 -13.90 10.26 4.03
N ALA A 110 -14.50 9.43 4.90
CA ALA A 110 -15.22 8.23 4.51
C ALA A 110 -16.63 8.22 5.10
N TYR A 111 -17.58 7.83 4.27
CA TYR A 111 -18.97 7.61 4.67
C TYR A 111 -19.30 6.13 4.56
N LYS A 112 -19.69 5.53 5.68
CA LYS A 112 -19.93 4.12 5.84
C LYS A 112 -21.40 3.87 6.17
N LEU A 113 -22.03 2.99 5.43
CA LEU A 113 -23.44 2.64 5.54
C LEU A 113 -23.59 1.16 5.94
N LYS A 114 -24.50 0.91 6.87
CA LYS A 114 -24.89 -0.46 7.23
C LYS A 114 -25.79 -1.05 6.16
N MET A 115 -25.44 -2.22 5.69
CA MET A 115 -26.19 -2.95 4.68
C MET A 115 -27.22 -3.88 5.34
N THR A 116 -28.24 -4.29 4.59
CA THR A 116 -29.31 -5.19 5.06
C THR A 116 -28.81 -6.58 5.47
N ASN A 117 -27.68 -7.00 4.92
CA ASN A 117 -27.02 -8.27 5.26
C ASN A 117 -26.12 -8.18 6.51
N GLY A 118 -26.14 -7.06 7.24
CA GLY A 118 -25.34 -6.83 8.43
C GLY A 118 -23.92 -6.29 8.16
N GLY A 119 -23.44 -6.34 6.92
CA GLY A 119 -22.14 -5.78 6.53
C GLY A 119 -22.18 -4.25 6.43
N TRP A 120 -21.02 -3.66 6.16
CA TRP A 120 -20.85 -2.22 6.00
C TRP A 120 -20.22 -1.90 4.65
N LEU A 121 -20.81 -0.97 3.92
CA LEU A 121 -20.26 -0.42 2.69
C LEU A 121 -19.78 1.01 2.94
N SER A 122 -18.50 1.27 2.66
CA SER A 122 -17.87 2.57 2.83
C SER A 122 -17.45 3.15 1.49
N SER A 123 -17.67 4.43 1.29
CA SER A 123 -17.09 5.23 0.22
C SER A 123 -16.20 6.32 0.81
N GLY A 124 -15.05 6.57 0.21
CA GLY A 124 -14.09 7.54 0.71
C GLY A 124 -13.48 8.39 -0.38
N LEU A 125 -13.17 9.61 -0.01
CA LEU A 125 -12.42 10.57 -0.83
C LEU A 125 -11.30 11.18 0.00
N SER A 126 -10.17 11.47 -0.63
CA SER A 126 -9.11 12.27 -0.04
C SER A 126 -8.66 13.38 -0.97
N VAL A 127 -8.20 14.46 -0.37
CA VAL A 127 -7.51 15.55 -1.05
C VAL A 127 -6.17 15.77 -0.39
N GLY A 128 -5.17 16.10 -1.18
CA GLY A 128 -3.82 16.26 -0.66
C GLY A 128 -2.85 16.84 -1.67
N PHE A 129 -1.58 16.71 -1.34
CA PHE A 129 -0.47 17.16 -2.18
C PHE A 129 0.59 16.07 -2.27
N VAL A 130 1.18 15.96 -3.43
CA VAL A 130 2.38 15.15 -3.70
C VAL A 130 3.48 16.09 -4.13
N GLN A 131 4.61 16.06 -3.41
CA GLN A 131 5.82 16.77 -3.75
C GLN A 131 6.84 15.77 -4.30
N HIS A 132 7.30 16.00 -5.52
CA HIS A 132 8.42 15.31 -6.11
C HIS A 132 9.67 16.16 -5.99
N ARG A 133 10.79 15.53 -5.60
CA ARG A 133 12.08 16.18 -5.44
C ARG A 133 13.15 15.36 -6.16
N LEU A 134 13.96 16.05 -6.94
CA LEU A 134 15.18 15.49 -7.54
C LEU A 134 16.40 16.16 -6.90
N ARG A 135 17.21 15.37 -6.17
CA ARG A 135 18.47 15.80 -5.55
C ARG A 135 19.62 15.63 -6.53
N ILE A 136 19.92 16.64 -7.28
CA ILE A 136 21.01 16.60 -8.27
C ILE A 136 22.38 16.59 -7.59
N SER A 137 22.51 17.20 -6.40
CA SER A 137 23.74 17.21 -5.62
C SER A 137 24.22 15.85 -5.11
N SER A 138 23.36 14.82 -5.18
CA SER A 138 23.71 13.43 -4.85
C SER A 138 24.15 12.61 -6.06
N LEU A 139 24.20 13.21 -7.24
CA LEU A 139 24.67 12.59 -8.47
C LEU A 139 26.16 12.87 -8.65
N ASP A 140 26.92 11.82 -8.95
CA ASP A 140 28.32 11.94 -9.30
C ASP A 140 28.43 12.10 -10.82
N PHE A 141 28.96 13.26 -11.24
CA PHE A 141 29.14 13.57 -12.67
C PHE A 141 30.59 13.30 -13.04
N PRO A 142 30.87 12.39 -13.99
CA PRO A 142 32.21 12.10 -14.46
C PRO A 142 32.92 13.32 -15.08
N ASP A 143 32.13 14.27 -15.62
CA ASP A 143 32.63 15.51 -16.20
C ASP A 143 32.53 16.66 -15.21
N VAL A 144 33.67 17.20 -14.80
CA VAL A 144 33.75 18.34 -13.88
C VAL A 144 33.02 19.59 -14.44
N GLN A 145 32.93 19.76 -15.76
CA GLN A 145 32.21 20.86 -16.38
C GLN A 145 30.69 20.70 -16.26
N ALA A 146 30.18 19.49 -16.27
CA ALA A 146 28.76 19.22 -16.06
C ALA A 146 28.28 19.62 -14.66
N ALA A 147 29.15 19.57 -13.65
CA ALA A 147 28.84 20.01 -12.28
C ALA A 147 28.65 21.55 -12.18
N TYR A 148 29.18 22.31 -13.12
CA TYR A 148 29.02 23.76 -13.18
C TYR A 148 27.87 24.22 -14.11
N ASP A 149 27.17 23.32 -14.77
CA ASP A 149 26.01 23.66 -15.58
C ASP A 149 24.88 24.17 -14.64
N PRO A 150 24.36 25.40 -14.83
CA PRO A 150 23.25 25.91 -14.04
C PRO A 150 21.99 25.03 -14.09
N ALA A 151 21.79 24.28 -15.17
CA ALA A 151 20.68 23.33 -15.30
C ALA A 151 20.84 22.11 -14.39
N VAL A 152 22.07 21.77 -14.00
CA VAL A 152 22.44 20.63 -13.13
C VAL A 152 22.58 21.05 -11.67
N SER A 153 22.90 22.31 -11.40
CA SER A 153 23.23 22.78 -10.04
C SER A 153 22.02 22.99 -9.11
N ALA A 154 20.79 23.01 -9.63
CA ALA A 154 19.58 23.27 -8.85
C ALA A 154 18.76 22.01 -8.61
N SER A 155 18.59 21.62 -7.33
CA SER A 155 17.58 20.62 -6.95
C SER A 155 16.20 21.09 -7.38
N LYS A 156 15.49 20.25 -8.16
CA LYS A 156 14.14 20.57 -8.63
C LYS A 156 13.10 19.99 -7.66
N GLN A 157 12.11 20.81 -7.34
CA GLN A 157 10.97 20.41 -6.52
C GLN A 157 9.68 20.84 -7.22
N LEU A 158 8.73 19.91 -7.34
CA LEU A 158 7.41 20.19 -7.90
C LEU A 158 6.36 19.64 -6.94
N MET A 159 5.29 20.41 -6.74
CA MET A 159 4.18 20.04 -5.89
C MET A 159 2.88 20.02 -6.70
N PHE A 160 2.12 18.94 -6.58
CA PHE A 160 0.87 18.76 -7.29
C PHE A 160 -0.27 18.40 -6.32
N PRO A 161 -1.48 18.90 -6.56
CA PRO A 161 -2.66 18.42 -5.84
C PRO A 161 -2.96 16.97 -6.26
N THR A 162 -3.39 16.15 -5.30
CA THR A 162 -3.83 14.79 -5.54
C THR A 162 -5.22 14.56 -4.97
N ILE A 163 -5.98 13.70 -5.62
CA ILE A 163 -7.28 13.22 -5.18
C ILE A 163 -7.22 11.69 -5.22
N ASP A 164 -7.67 11.04 -4.14
CA ASP A 164 -7.86 9.60 -4.12
C ASP A 164 -9.32 9.28 -3.81
N ALA A 165 -9.80 8.17 -4.34
CA ALA A 165 -11.14 7.68 -4.12
C ALA A 165 -11.12 6.19 -3.80
N GLY A 166 -12.06 5.72 -3.00
CA GLY A 166 -12.14 4.32 -2.65
C GLY A 166 -13.54 3.86 -2.30
N LEU A 167 -13.74 2.56 -2.42
CA LEU A 167 -14.87 1.81 -1.91
C LEU A 167 -14.34 0.67 -1.06
N TRP A 168 -15.05 0.37 0.03
CA TRP A 168 -14.69 -0.68 0.96
C TRP A 168 -15.94 -1.35 1.51
N TYR A 169 -16.04 -2.66 1.33
CA TYR A 169 -17.07 -3.47 1.95
C TYR A 169 -16.45 -4.32 3.03
N GLU A 170 -17.11 -4.39 4.17
CA GLU A 170 -16.71 -5.15 5.33
C GLU A 170 -17.89 -5.96 5.84
N GLY A 171 -17.74 -7.27 5.82
CA GLY A 171 -18.66 -8.23 6.44
C GLY A 171 -18.16 -8.63 7.83
N GLU A 172 -18.74 -9.67 8.38
CA GLU A 172 -18.36 -10.23 9.68
C GLU A 172 -16.95 -10.85 9.65
N HIS A 173 -16.64 -11.61 8.58
CA HIS A 173 -15.39 -12.34 8.45
C HIS A 173 -14.62 -12.01 7.16
N SER A 174 -15.13 -11.15 6.32
CA SER A 174 -14.51 -10.87 5.03
C SER A 174 -14.60 -9.40 4.65
N PHE A 175 -13.66 -8.96 3.86
CA PHE A 175 -13.64 -7.62 3.31
C PHE A 175 -13.22 -7.62 1.85
N ILE A 176 -13.64 -6.61 1.12
CA ILE A 176 -13.18 -6.30 -0.22
C ILE A 176 -13.11 -4.78 -0.38
N GLY A 177 -12.05 -4.29 -0.97
CA GLY A 177 -11.87 -2.88 -1.26
C GLY A 177 -11.29 -2.64 -2.63
N ILE A 178 -11.65 -1.51 -3.21
CA ILE A 178 -11.03 -0.99 -4.44
C ILE A 178 -10.76 0.49 -4.23
N SER A 179 -9.61 0.97 -4.66
CA SER A 179 -9.24 2.38 -4.59
C SER A 179 -8.50 2.83 -5.84
N MET A 180 -8.63 4.12 -6.12
CA MET A 180 -7.84 4.84 -7.11
C MET A 180 -7.00 5.89 -6.38
N ILE A 181 -5.69 5.80 -6.51
CA ILE A 181 -4.71 6.73 -5.93
C ILE A 181 -4.18 7.62 -7.06
N ASN A 182 -3.95 8.90 -6.79
CA ASN A 182 -3.49 9.90 -7.76
C ASN A 182 -4.45 10.03 -8.96
N ALA A 183 -5.75 10.17 -8.72
CA ALA A 183 -6.76 10.30 -9.79
C ALA A 183 -6.51 11.50 -10.72
N THR A 184 -5.85 12.57 -10.22
CA THR A 184 -5.51 13.79 -10.97
C THR A 184 -4.46 13.58 -12.05
N ALA A 185 -3.55 12.59 -11.91
CA ALA A 185 -2.49 12.25 -12.88
C ALA A 185 -1.78 13.49 -13.48
N SER A 186 -1.09 14.26 -12.62
CA SER A 186 -0.42 15.51 -13.01
C SER A 186 0.81 15.28 -13.88
N GLU A 187 1.11 16.22 -14.79
CA GLU A 187 2.29 16.18 -15.66
C GLU A 187 3.55 16.71 -14.93
N LEU A 188 4.66 16.00 -15.06
CA LEU A 188 5.97 16.35 -14.48
C LEU A 188 6.91 16.97 -15.55
N SER A 189 6.34 17.65 -16.55
CA SER A 189 7.08 18.17 -17.72
C SER A 189 8.23 19.11 -17.36
N GLU A 190 8.19 19.76 -16.19
CA GLU A 190 9.28 20.65 -15.74
C GLU A 190 10.49 19.91 -15.16
N MET A 191 10.34 18.63 -14.76
CA MET A 191 11.45 17.81 -14.25
C MET A 191 12.09 16.96 -15.33
N THR A 192 11.28 16.38 -16.19
CA THR A 192 11.72 15.50 -17.27
C THR A 192 10.81 15.67 -18.48
N LEU A 193 11.33 15.40 -19.68
CA LEU A 193 10.54 15.42 -20.90
C LEU A 193 9.42 14.36 -20.81
N SER A 194 8.16 14.80 -20.74
CA SER A 194 6.94 13.98 -20.87
C SER A 194 6.62 12.99 -19.75
N THR A 195 7.07 13.24 -18.52
CA THR A 195 6.72 12.36 -17.38
C THR A 195 5.43 12.82 -16.70
N ARG A 196 4.55 11.89 -16.36
CA ARG A 196 3.29 12.10 -15.62
C ARG A 196 3.27 11.25 -14.36
N THR A 197 2.61 11.74 -13.32
CA THR A 197 2.23 10.88 -12.18
C THR A 197 1.19 9.87 -12.66
N SER A 198 1.42 8.59 -12.38
CA SER A 198 0.51 7.53 -12.81
C SER A 198 -0.66 7.37 -11.85
N ARG A 199 -1.82 7.03 -12.39
CA ARG A 199 -2.96 6.55 -11.60
C ARG A 199 -2.71 5.13 -11.15
N HIS A 200 -2.97 4.85 -9.89
CA HIS A 200 -2.87 3.51 -9.33
C HIS A 200 -4.25 3.00 -8.93
N ILE A 201 -4.58 1.81 -9.36
CA ILE A 201 -5.78 1.11 -8.91
C ILE A 201 -5.31 -0.02 -8.00
N VAL A 202 -5.84 -0.04 -6.78
CA VAL A 202 -5.54 -1.07 -5.78
C VAL A 202 -6.84 -1.78 -5.43
N ALA A 203 -6.86 -3.09 -5.57
CA ALA A 203 -7.94 -3.94 -5.11
C ALA A 203 -7.42 -4.89 -4.03
N THR A 204 -8.11 -4.97 -2.90
CA THR A 204 -7.71 -5.80 -1.76
C THR A 204 -8.91 -6.62 -1.30
N ALA A 205 -8.71 -7.89 -1.02
CA ALA A 205 -9.73 -8.76 -0.46
C ALA A 205 -9.10 -9.71 0.56
N GLY A 206 -9.89 -10.12 1.53
CA GLY A 206 -9.45 -11.09 2.52
C GLY A 206 -10.61 -11.62 3.35
N THR A 207 -10.31 -12.68 4.09
CA THR A 207 -11.27 -13.27 5.00
C THR A 207 -10.56 -13.79 6.25
N SER A 208 -11.32 -14.04 7.30
CA SER A 208 -10.83 -14.73 8.51
C SER A 208 -11.66 -15.98 8.74
N ILE A 209 -11.00 -17.08 9.03
CA ILE A 209 -11.58 -18.40 9.28
C ILE A 209 -11.10 -18.84 10.65
N ASP A 210 -12.03 -18.99 11.59
CA ASP A 210 -11.72 -19.55 12.90
C ASP A 210 -11.52 -21.07 12.73
N LEU A 211 -10.31 -21.56 12.99
CA LEU A 211 -9.98 -22.99 12.88
C LEU A 211 -10.34 -23.74 14.17
N GLU A 212 -9.95 -23.15 15.31
CA GLU A 212 -10.21 -23.62 16.66
C GLU A 212 -10.32 -22.40 17.58
N ARG A 213 -10.61 -22.61 18.88
CA ARG A 213 -10.84 -21.52 19.86
C ARG A 213 -9.74 -20.45 19.89
N SER A 214 -8.49 -20.84 19.60
CA SER A 214 -7.32 -19.97 19.69
C SER A 214 -6.66 -19.67 18.35
N PHE A 215 -7.01 -20.41 17.28
CA PHE A 215 -6.37 -20.26 15.99
C PHE A 215 -7.31 -19.64 14.96
N ARG A 216 -6.82 -18.63 14.27
CA ARG A 216 -7.51 -17.96 13.17
C ARG A 216 -6.63 -17.92 11.92
N PHE A 217 -7.17 -18.37 10.79
CA PHE A 217 -6.53 -18.30 9.48
C PHE A 217 -7.04 -17.09 8.71
N ARG A 218 -6.12 -16.26 8.21
CA ARG A 218 -6.43 -15.01 7.50
C ARG A 218 -5.76 -14.99 6.12
N PRO A 219 -6.39 -15.61 5.10
CA PRO A 219 -5.95 -15.46 3.71
C PRO A 219 -6.40 -14.12 3.16
N SER A 220 -5.55 -13.51 2.34
CA SER A 220 -5.83 -12.25 1.68
C SER A 220 -5.07 -12.11 0.37
N ALA A 221 -5.55 -11.22 -0.48
CA ALA A 221 -4.88 -10.85 -1.72
C ALA A 221 -5.01 -9.35 -1.96
N GLN A 222 -3.95 -8.75 -2.52
CA GLN A 222 -3.96 -7.38 -3.00
C GLN A 222 -3.43 -7.34 -4.43
N MET A 223 -4.16 -6.67 -5.30
CA MET A 223 -3.79 -6.44 -6.69
C MET A 223 -3.56 -4.95 -6.91
N ARG A 224 -2.47 -4.62 -7.59
CA ARG A 224 -2.12 -3.26 -7.98
C ARG A 224 -1.96 -3.17 -9.47
N MET A 225 -2.61 -2.17 -10.06
CA MET A 225 -2.56 -1.87 -11.48
C MET A 225 -2.11 -0.44 -11.68
N VAL A 226 -1.11 -0.26 -12.52
CA VAL A 226 -0.59 1.04 -12.96
C VAL A 226 -0.56 1.02 -14.48
N SER A 227 -0.96 2.11 -15.11
CA SER A 227 -0.94 2.18 -16.57
C SER A 227 0.49 2.01 -17.11
N GLY A 228 0.68 1.10 -18.05
CA GLY A 228 1.99 0.81 -18.64
C GLY A 228 2.88 -0.14 -17.85
N LEU A 229 2.42 -0.67 -16.71
CA LEU A 229 3.19 -1.62 -15.90
C LEU A 229 2.46 -2.97 -15.78
N PRO A 230 3.18 -4.09 -15.59
CA PRO A 230 2.57 -5.37 -15.26
C PRO A 230 1.75 -5.29 -13.97
N ILE A 231 0.66 -6.04 -13.93
CA ILE A 231 -0.16 -6.16 -12.71
C ILE A 231 0.68 -6.85 -11.62
N SER A 232 0.75 -6.22 -10.44
CA SER A 232 1.33 -6.82 -9.25
C SER A 232 0.22 -7.48 -8.43
N LEU A 233 0.41 -8.74 -8.07
CA LEU A 233 -0.48 -9.51 -7.21
C LEU A 233 0.30 -9.97 -5.98
N ASP A 234 -0.18 -9.58 -4.81
CA ASP A 234 0.30 -10.04 -3.51
C ASP A 234 -0.74 -10.99 -2.91
N VAL A 235 -0.34 -12.19 -2.55
CA VAL A 235 -1.18 -13.16 -1.83
C VAL A 235 -0.51 -13.46 -0.50
N THR A 236 -1.27 -13.36 0.59
CA THR A 236 -0.76 -13.55 1.96
C THR A 236 -1.66 -14.51 2.72
N ALA A 237 -1.06 -15.40 3.48
CA ALA A 237 -1.74 -16.30 4.40
C ALA A 237 -1.12 -16.15 5.79
N LEU A 238 -1.92 -15.70 6.76
CA LEU A 238 -1.53 -15.54 8.15
C LEU A 238 -2.27 -16.53 9.03
N VAL A 239 -1.61 -17.05 10.04
CA VAL A 239 -2.23 -17.80 11.15
C VAL A 239 -1.98 -17.02 12.42
N SER A 240 -3.05 -16.69 13.13
CA SER A 240 -3.00 -15.98 14.41
C SER A 240 -3.31 -16.95 15.54
N TYR A 241 -2.55 -16.83 16.64
CA TYR A 241 -2.81 -17.52 17.90
C TYR A 241 -3.25 -16.51 18.96
N ASP A 242 -4.43 -16.72 19.53
CA ASP A 242 -5.08 -15.86 20.55
C ASP A 242 -5.14 -14.37 20.18
N ASN A 243 -5.08 -14.03 18.89
CA ASN A 243 -4.93 -12.67 18.37
C ASN A 243 -3.70 -11.91 18.92
N GLN A 244 -2.75 -12.62 19.55
CA GLN A 244 -1.54 -12.03 20.10
C GLN A 244 -0.35 -12.20 19.17
N ILE A 245 -0.20 -13.36 18.57
CA ILE A 245 0.90 -13.68 17.66
C ILE A 245 0.30 -14.12 16.33
N SER A 246 0.76 -13.53 15.26
CA SER A 246 0.42 -13.99 13.90
C SER A 246 1.69 -14.24 13.12
N ILE A 247 1.77 -15.38 12.47
CA ILE A 247 2.85 -15.73 11.57
C ILE A 247 2.25 -16.07 10.20
N GLY A 248 3.00 -15.84 9.15
CA GLY A 248 2.50 -16.17 7.83
C GLY A 248 3.51 -16.03 6.73
N VAL A 249 3.04 -16.39 5.55
CA VAL A 249 3.79 -16.32 4.31
C VAL A 249 3.01 -15.56 3.27
N GLY A 250 3.74 -14.84 2.41
CA GLY A 250 3.20 -14.12 1.27
C GLY A 250 3.98 -14.43 0.01
N TYR A 251 3.34 -14.22 -1.10
CA TYR A 251 3.94 -14.27 -2.43
C TYR A 251 3.55 -13.01 -3.19
N ARG A 252 4.55 -12.29 -3.66
CA ARG A 252 4.38 -11.16 -4.60
C ARG A 252 4.81 -11.61 -5.98
N SER A 253 3.88 -11.49 -6.94
CA SER A 253 4.08 -11.96 -8.30
C SER A 253 5.43 -11.49 -8.85
N GLN A 254 6.25 -12.46 -9.31
CA GLN A 254 7.53 -12.28 -9.99
C GLN A 254 8.65 -11.58 -9.18
N THR A 255 8.39 -11.15 -7.92
CA THR A 255 9.36 -10.32 -7.21
C THR A 255 9.84 -10.89 -5.89
N ALA A 256 8.96 -11.43 -5.03
CA ALA A 256 9.36 -11.85 -3.69
C ALA A 256 8.50 -12.97 -3.08
N LEU A 257 9.13 -13.76 -2.22
CA LEU A 257 8.48 -14.51 -1.15
C LEU A 257 8.57 -13.70 0.13
N ILE A 258 7.52 -13.67 0.94
CA ILE A 258 7.42 -12.80 2.10
C ILE A 258 7.19 -13.64 3.35
N ALA A 259 7.95 -13.40 4.40
CA ALA A 259 7.68 -13.93 5.74
C ALA A 259 7.07 -12.82 6.59
N HIS A 260 6.00 -13.12 7.32
CA HIS A 260 5.28 -12.17 8.17
C HIS A 260 5.32 -12.62 9.62
N LEU A 261 5.51 -11.64 10.51
CA LEU A 261 5.35 -11.77 11.96
C LEU A 261 4.57 -10.56 12.47
N GLN A 262 3.51 -10.78 13.24
CA GLN A 262 2.77 -9.72 13.92
C GLN A 262 2.65 -10.08 15.41
N LEU A 263 2.92 -9.11 16.26
CA LEU A 263 2.89 -9.26 17.72
C LEU A 263 1.99 -8.17 18.32
N ALA A 264 0.90 -8.56 18.94
CA ALA A 264 0.11 -7.68 19.80
C ALA A 264 0.77 -7.62 21.19
N LEU A 265 1.63 -6.61 21.37
CA LEU A 265 2.40 -6.43 22.62
C LEU A 265 1.52 -5.96 23.78
N MET A 266 0.52 -5.15 23.45
CA MET A 266 -0.48 -4.62 24.37
C MET A 266 -1.83 -4.55 23.64
N ASP A 267 -2.88 -4.32 24.38
CA ASP A 267 -4.24 -4.22 23.84
C ASP A 267 -4.41 -3.15 22.77
N TYR A 268 -3.51 -2.18 22.77
CA TYR A 268 -3.53 -1.02 21.89
C TYR A 268 -2.29 -0.90 21.01
N ILE A 269 -1.30 -1.82 21.12
CA ILE A 269 -0.05 -1.80 20.33
C ILE A 269 0.12 -3.14 19.62
N THR A 270 0.19 -3.10 18.30
CA THR A 270 0.59 -4.24 17.47
C THR A 270 1.82 -3.85 16.64
N VAL A 271 2.82 -4.71 16.62
CA VAL A 271 4.01 -4.56 15.77
C VAL A 271 3.99 -5.63 14.72
N GLY A 272 4.12 -5.24 13.47
CA GLY A 272 4.26 -6.13 12.32
C GLY A 272 5.65 -6.03 11.73
N TYR A 273 6.20 -7.17 11.36
CA TYR A 273 7.45 -7.28 10.62
C TYR A 273 7.24 -8.13 9.38
N ALA A 274 7.75 -7.66 8.25
CA ALA A 274 7.77 -8.43 7.02
C ALA A 274 9.20 -8.47 6.45
N TYR A 275 9.59 -9.66 6.01
CA TYR A 275 10.86 -9.91 5.34
C TYR A 275 10.58 -10.43 3.94
N ASP A 276 11.03 -9.68 2.92
CA ASP A 276 10.84 -10.07 1.53
C ASP A 276 12.13 -10.71 1.01
N PHE A 277 12.05 -11.97 0.60
CA PHE A 277 13.07 -12.68 -0.13
C PHE A 277 12.92 -12.41 -1.62
N GLY A 278 13.84 -11.67 -2.24
CA GLY A 278 13.82 -11.40 -3.66
C GLY A 278 13.96 -12.71 -4.47
N ILE A 279 13.05 -12.92 -5.43
CA ILE A 279 13.09 -14.06 -6.36
C ILE A 279 13.35 -13.62 -7.81
N SER A 280 13.31 -12.31 -8.10
CA SER A 280 13.66 -11.74 -9.40
C SER A 280 15.18 -11.62 -9.59
N ASP A 281 15.62 -11.29 -10.79
CA ASP A 281 17.05 -11.18 -11.13
C ASP A 281 17.80 -10.13 -10.29
N ILE A 282 17.08 -9.15 -9.73
CA ILE A 282 17.65 -8.14 -8.82
C ILE A 282 18.27 -8.76 -7.55
N ARG A 283 17.89 -10.00 -7.18
CA ARG A 283 18.45 -10.74 -6.05
C ARG A 283 19.96 -10.92 -6.12
N LEU A 284 20.55 -10.84 -7.31
CA LEU A 284 22.01 -10.96 -7.50
C LEU A 284 22.75 -9.74 -6.95
N ALA A 285 22.09 -8.58 -6.92
CA ALA A 285 22.65 -7.33 -6.39
C ALA A 285 22.09 -7.00 -4.99
N ALA A 286 20.85 -7.41 -4.69
CA ALA A 286 20.17 -7.06 -3.44
C ALA A 286 19.09 -8.10 -3.09
N ALA A 287 19.38 -8.94 -2.11
CA ALA A 287 18.60 -10.16 -1.86
C ALA A 287 17.32 -9.93 -1.02
N SER A 288 17.22 -8.87 -0.22
CA SER A 288 16.18 -8.77 0.80
C SER A 288 15.61 -7.36 0.97
N SER A 289 14.37 -7.31 1.48
CA SER A 289 13.75 -6.07 1.94
C SER A 289 13.11 -6.30 3.32
N HIS A 290 13.11 -5.28 4.15
CA HIS A 290 12.55 -5.33 5.50
C HIS A 290 11.50 -4.25 5.66
N GLU A 291 10.41 -4.61 6.32
CA GLU A 291 9.35 -3.67 6.67
C GLU A 291 8.94 -3.86 8.13
N VAL A 292 8.89 -2.75 8.85
CA VAL A 292 8.35 -2.69 10.21
C VAL A 292 7.12 -1.80 10.20
N THR A 293 6.04 -2.26 10.80
CA THR A 293 4.79 -1.52 10.93
C THR A 293 4.36 -1.52 12.39
N ILE A 294 4.00 -0.35 12.92
CA ILE A 294 3.46 -0.19 14.26
C ILE A 294 2.03 0.32 14.14
N ALA A 295 1.14 -0.36 14.83
CA ALA A 295 -0.26 0.00 14.97
C ALA A 295 -0.55 0.40 16.41
N LEU A 296 -1.16 1.57 16.58
CA LEU A 296 -1.62 2.10 17.87
C LEU A 296 -3.14 2.33 17.74
N SER A 297 -3.93 1.52 18.44
CA SER A 297 -5.41 1.58 18.39
C SER A 297 -5.96 1.86 19.77
N ALA A 298 -6.39 3.09 20.04
CA ALA A 298 -6.90 3.53 21.32
C ALA A 298 -8.36 3.07 21.56
N CYS A 299 -8.63 1.76 21.36
CA CYS A 299 -9.95 1.18 21.55
C CYS A 299 -10.23 0.84 23.01
N ASP A 300 -11.40 1.26 23.52
CA ASP A 300 -11.85 0.84 24.85
C ASP A 300 -12.41 -0.60 24.77
N LYS A 301 -11.72 -1.56 25.38
CA LYS A 301 -12.14 -2.96 25.48
C LYS A 301 -13.50 -3.15 26.14
N ARG A 302 -13.94 -2.23 27.00
CA ARG A 302 -15.23 -2.30 27.70
C ARG A 302 -16.40 -1.94 26.80
N SER A 303 -16.17 -1.29 25.69
CA SER A 303 -17.20 -0.99 24.72
C SER A 303 -17.53 -2.26 23.93
N LYS A 304 -18.79 -2.73 24.02
CA LYS A 304 -19.30 -3.80 23.14
C LYS A 304 -19.19 -3.46 21.64
N ARG A 305 -19.00 -2.17 21.32
CA ARG A 305 -18.72 -1.66 19.95
C ARG A 305 -17.30 -1.96 19.48
N ALA A 306 -16.35 -2.16 20.40
CA ALA A 306 -14.98 -2.54 20.06
C ALA A 306 -14.85 -3.99 19.54
N GLN A 307 -15.92 -4.79 19.63
CA GLN A 307 -15.94 -6.19 19.18
C GLN A 307 -16.23 -6.36 17.69
N HIS A 308 -16.45 -5.29 16.94
CA HIS A 308 -16.46 -5.36 15.48
C HIS A 308 -15.01 -5.26 14.96
N CYS A 309 -14.19 -6.20 15.41
CA CYS A 309 -12.90 -6.40 14.80
C CYS A 309 -13.12 -6.93 13.39
N SER A 310 -12.67 -6.19 12.44
CA SER A 310 -12.70 -6.57 11.04
C SER A 310 -11.77 -7.75 10.77
N ALA A 311 -11.97 -8.42 9.66
CA ALA A 311 -11.16 -9.56 9.22
C ALA A 311 -9.65 -9.27 9.04
N TYR A 312 -9.20 -8.05 9.25
CA TYR A 312 -7.81 -7.61 9.13
C TYR A 312 -7.17 -7.14 10.46
N ASP A 313 -7.85 -7.29 11.60
CA ASP A 313 -7.29 -7.03 12.95
C ASP A 313 -6.57 -8.25 13.54
#